data_cbc80a3e63442b616488e5bbe3adf381
#
_entry.id   cbc80a3e63442b616488e5bbe3adf381
#
_cell.length_a   1.000
_cell.length_b   1.000
_cell.length_c   1.000
_cell.angle_alpha   90.00
_cell.angle_beta   90.00
_cell.angle_gamma   90.00
#
_symmetry.space_group_name_H-M   'P 1'
#
loop_
_entity.id
_entity.type
_entity.pdbx_description
1 polymer ?
#
loop_
_entity_poly.entity_id
_entity_poly.type
_entity_poly.pdbx_seq_one_letter_code
_entity_poly.pdbx_strand_id
1 'polypeptide(L)'
;ILYGKAFLEASKILYILIWGIWFGILGNVHYIWLICENKGKYSLFYSASGSITNVIFNAILIPKYGMYGAAIATLISQFFANVIAYSFFKETRVLSKFAVKSILFIEPLKFVKNRIKGVKNAE
;
A
#
# COMPACT_ATOMS: atom_id res chain seq x y z
N ILE A 1 -26.13 -24.62 4.18
CA ILE A 1 -25.22 -25.48 3.38
C ILE A 1 -24.91 -24.84 2.00
N LEU A 2 -25.62 -23.79 1.59
CA LEU A 2 -25.44 -23.07 0.31
C LEU A 2 -24.13 -22.25 0.16
N TYR A 3 -23.38 -22.01 1.23
CA TYR A 3 -22.22 -21.14 1.22
C TYR A 3 -20.86 -21.84 1.49
N GLY A 4 -20.81 -23.19 1.53
CA GLY A 4 -19.68 -23.94 2.08
C GLY A 4 -18.31 -23.65 1.43
N LYS A 5 -18.08 -24.11 0.20
CA LYS A 5 -16.75 -24.01 -0.44
C LYS A 5 -16.47 -22.62 -1.03
N ALA A 6 -17.45 -22.03 -1.72
CA ALA A 6 -17.31 -20.71 -2.32
C ALA A 6 -17.07 -19.60 -1.27
N PHE A 7 -17.69 -19.71 -0.09
CA PHE A 7 -17.48 -18.77 1.00
C PHE A 7 -16.08 -18.88 1.62
N LEU A 8 -15.54 -20.09 1.73
CA LEU A 8 -14.18 -20.32 2.21
C LEU A 8 -13.13 -19.76 1.24
N GLU A 9 -13.37 -19.89 -0.05
CA GLU A 9 -12.48 -19.30 -1.07
C GLU A 9 -12.55 -17.77 -1.04
N ALA A 10 -13.76 -17.21 -0.96
CA ALA A 10 -13.95 -15.76 -0.83
C ALA A 10 -13.27 -15.20 0.43
N SER A 11 -13.35 -15.89 1.56
CA SER A 11 -12.70 -15.45 2.79
C SER A 11 -11.18 -15.38 2.67
N LYS A 12 -10.55 -16.34 1.99
CA LYS A 12 -9.10 -16.31 1.74
C LYS A 12 -8.70 -15.12 0.86
N ILE A 13 -9.50 -14.81 -0.15
CA ILE A 13 -9.27 -13.63 -1.00
C ILE A 13 -9.41 -12.34 -0.20
N LEU A 14 -10.38 -12.26 0.71
CA LEU A 14 -10.56 -11.12 1.61
C LEU A 14 -9.33 -10.88 2.49
N TYR A 15 -8.67 -11.93 3.00
CA TYR A 15 -7.41 -11.76 3.75
C TYR A 15 -6.32 -11.09 2.90
N ILE A 16 -6.23 -11.44 1.64
CA ILE A 16 -5.28 -10.81 0.72
C ILE A 16 -5.66 -9.34 0.49
N LEU A 17 -6.93 -9.04 0.27
CA LEU A 17 -7.42 -7.69 0.00
C LEU A 17 -7.32 -6.74 1.21
N ILE A 18 -7.37 -7.25 2.44
CA ILE A 18 -7.13 -6.45 3.66
C ILE A 18 -5.77 -5.74 3.60
N TRP A 19 -4.74 -6.41 3.13
CA TRP A 19 -3.44 -5.78 2.90
C TRP A 19 -3.48 -4.67 1.84
N GLY A 20 -4.38 -4.80 0.85
CA GLY A 20 -4.63 -3.75 -0.13
C GLY A 20 -5.18 -2.46 0.49
N ILE A 21 -6.00 -2.55 1.54
CA ILE A 21 -6.53 -1.39 2.26
C ILE A 21 -5.39 -0.58 2.88
N TRP A 22 -4.40 -1.24 3.45
CA TRP A 22 -3.22 -0.58 4.01
C TRP A 22 -2.48 0.27 2.95
N PHE A 23 -2.22 -0.31 1.79
CA PHE A 23 -1.60 0.41 0.68
C PHE A 23 -2.49 1.53 0.14
N GLY A 24 -3.80 1.34 0.13
CA GLY A 24 -4.78 2.37 -0.23
C GLY A 24 -4.72 3.59 0.69
N ILE A 25 -4.63 3.37 2.00
CA ILE A 25 -4.47 4.45 2.99
C ILE A 25 -3.15 5.20 2.75
N LEU A 26 -2.04 4.48 2.55
CA LEU A 26 -0.75 5.09 2.22
C LEU A 26 -0.84 5.94 0.95
N GLY A 27 -1.50 5.43 -0.09
CA GLY A 27 -1.72 6.17 -1.33
C GLY A 27 -2.48 7.46 -1.14
N ASN A 28 -3.52 7.46 -0.30
CA ASN A 28 -4.28 8.66 0.03
C ASN A 28 -3.44 9.69 0.78
N VAL A 29 -2.64 9.27 1.76
CA VAL A 29 -1.73 10.17 2.49
C VAL A 29 -0.71 10.79 1.54
N HIS A 30 -0.12 10.00 0.64
CA HIS A 30 0.81 10.49 -0.36
C HIS A 30 0.15 11.49 -1.32
N TYR A 31 -1.08 11.22 -1.76
CA TYR A 31 -1.84 12.09 -2.62
C TYR A 31 -2.10 13.45 -1.97
N ILE A 32 -2.57 13.47 -0.72
CA ILE A 32 -2.80 14.70 0.04
C ILE A 32 -1.49 15.50 0.17
N TRP A 33 -0.39 14.83 0.51
CA TRP A 33 0.91 15.49 0.61
C TRP A 33 1.34 16.14 -0.71
N LEU A 34 1.17 15.44 -1.85
CA LEU A 34 1.49 15.98 -3.17
C LEU A 34 0.69 17.23 -3.49
N ILE A 35 -0.58 17.28 -3.10
CA ILE A 35 -1.43 18.46 -3.29
C ILE A 35 -0.93 19.61 -2.42
N CYS A 36 -0.65 19.37 -1.14
CA CYS A 36 -0.16 20.40 -0.21
C CYS A 36 1.17 21.01 -0.66
N GLU A 37 2.04 20.20 -1.27
CA GLU A 37 3.34 20.64 -1.82
C GLU A 37 3.24 21.21 -3.25
N ASN A 38 2.03 21.39 -3.79
CA ASN A 38 1.78 21.84 -5.17
C ASN A 38 2.46 20.94 -6.23
N LYS A 39 2.58 19.65 -5.93
CA LYS A 39 3.22 18.62 -6.76
C LYS A 39 2.20 17.64 -7.36
N GLY A 40 0.95 18.04 -7.48
CA GLY A 40 -0.16 17.20 -7.94
C GLY A 40 0.06 16.53 -9.31
N LYS A 41 0.87 17.13 -10.19
CA LYS A 41 1.24 16.52 -11.48
C LYS A 41 1.89 15.13 -11.35
N TYR A 42 2.63 14.89 -10.27
CA TYR A 42 3.23 13.58 -10.01
C TYR A 42 2.21 12.52 -9.63
N SER A 43 1.05 12.91 -9.08
CA SER A 43 -0.02 12.00 -8.74
C SER A 43 -0.55 11.22 -9.94
N LEU A 44 -0.69 11.89 -11.09
CA LEU A 44 -1.09 11.24 -12.34
C LEU A 44 -0.08 10.18 -12.78
N PHE A 45 1.22 10.49 -12.66
CA PHE A 45 2.28 9.54 -13.00
C PHE A 45 2.22 8.29 -12.11
N TYR A 46 2.04 8.47 -10.80
CA TYR A 46 1.98 7.35 -9.86
C TYR A 46 0.73 6.51 -10.05
N SER A 47 -0.42 7.15 -10.26
CA SER A 47 -1.68 6.47 -10.56
C SER A 47 -1.60 5.67 -11.87
N ALA A 48 -1.05 6.27 -12.92
CA ALA A 48 -0.86 5.61 -14.21
C ALA A 48 0.09 4.42 -14.10
N SER A 49 1.23 4.56 -13.39
CA SER A 49 2.18 3.47 -13.19
C SER A 49 1.58 2.30 -12.44
N GLY A 50 0.77 2.57 -11.40
CA GLY A 50 0.03 1.55 -10.66
C GLY A 50 -1.00 0.83 -11.53
N SER A 51 -1.76 1.58 -12.35
CA SER A 51 -2.76 1.02 -13.25
C SER A 51 -2.12 0.14 -14.34
N ILE A 52 -1.04 0.60 -14.96
CA ILE A 52 -0.30 -0.17 -15.97
C ILE A 52 0.24 -1.46 -15.34
N THR A 53 0.86 -1.36 -14.19
CA THR A 53 1.38 -2.52 -13.45
C THR A 53 0.25 -3.52 -13.14
N ASN A 54 -0.92 -3.02 -12.70
CA ASN A 54 -2.09 -3.84 -12.40
C ASN A 54 -2.57 -4.61 -13.64
N VAL A 55 -2.70 -3.95 -14.78
CA VAL A 55 -3.13 -4.58 -16.04
C VAL A 55 -2.16 -5.68 -16.46
N ILE A 56 -0.84 -5.40 -16.40
CA ILE A 56 0.20 -6.37 -16.78
C ILE A 56 0.13 -7.61 -15.88
N PHE A 57 0.11 -7.43 -14.56
CA PHE A 57 0.06 -8.56 -13.63
C PHE A 57 -1.26 -9.30 -13.68
N ASN A 58 -2.39 -8.62 -13.91
CA ASN A 58 -3.68 -9.28 -14.13
C ASN A 58 -3.65 -10.18 -15.37
N ALA A 59 -3.10 -9.68 -16.48
CA ALA A 59 -3.00 -10.45 -17.72
C ALA A 59 -2.15 -11.73 -17.55
N ILE A 60 -1.17 -11.72 -16.64
CA ILE A 60 -0.29 -12.87 -16.39
C ILE A 60 -0.87 -13.81 -15.32
N LEU A 61 -1.41 -13.24 -14.22
CA LEU A 61 -1.81 -14.03 -13.05
C LEU A 61 -3.24 -14.57 -13.13
N ILE A 62 -4.17 -13.85 -13.75
CA ILE A 62 -5.56 -14.33 -13.86
C ILE A 62 -5.67 -15.65 -14.63
N PRO A 63 -5.01 -15.85 -15.79
CA PRO A 63 -5.08 -17.12 -16.49
C PRO A 63 -4.53 -18.30 -15.70
N LYS A 64 -3.60 -18.07 -14.76
CA LYS A 64 -2.95 -19.11 -13.95
C LYS A 64 -3.65 -19.38 -12.63
N TYR A 65 -4.14 -18.33 -11.96
CA TYR A 65 -4.62 -18.38 -10.58
C TYR A 65 -6.05 -17.86 -10.40
N GLY A 66 -6.73 -17.49 -11.48
CA GLY A 66 -8.12 -16.98 -11.44
C GLY A 66 -8.25 -15.76 -10.50
N MET A 67 -9.24 -15.80 -9.61
CA MET A 67 -9.55 -14.71 -8.67
C MET A 67 -8.40 -14.42 -7.69
N TYR A 68 -7.64 -15.45 -7.29
CA TYR A 68 -6.43 -15.24 -6.45
C TYR A 68 -5.36 -14.45 -7.21
N GLY A 69 -5.20 -14.73 -8.51
CA GLY A 69 -4.30 -14.00 -9.37
C GLY A 69 -4.63 -12.51 -9.43
N ALA A 70 -5.91 -12.16 -9.55
CA ALA A 70 -6.38 -10.79 -9.54
C ALA A 70 -6.09 -10.08 -8.20
N ALA A 71 -6.33 -10.74 -7.08
CA ALA A 71 -6.06 -10.19 -5.76
C ALA A 71 -4.56 -9.92 -5.55
N ILE A 72 -3.70 -10.86 -5.94
CA ILE A 72 -2.24 -10.73 -5.86
C ILE A 72 -1.75 -9.62 -6.81
N ALA A 73 -2.24 -9.54 -8.04
CA ALA A 73 -1.90 -8.50 -8.99
C ALA A 73 -2.24 -7.10 -8.44
N THR A 74 -3.38 -6.98 -7.77
CA THR A 74 -3.78 -5.72 -7.11
C THR A 74 -2.81 -5.34 -6.00
N LEU A 75 -2.39 -6.27 -5.14
CA LEU A 75 -1.39 -5.99 -4.10
C LEU A 75 -0.04 -5.56 -4.67
N ILE A 76 0.44 -6.28 -5.68
CA ILE A 76 1.73 -5.96 -6.32
C ILE A 76 1.68 -4.56 -6.95
N SER A 77 0.60 -4.23 -7.66
CA SER A 77 0.45 -2.92 -8.28
C SER A 77 0.33 -1.78 -7.25
N GLN A 78 -0.39 -2.01 -6.15
CA GLN A 78 -0.47 -1.07 -5.03
C GLN A 78 0.89 -0.84 -4.38
N PHE A 79 1.64 -1.90 -4.12
CA PHE A 79 3.00 -1.81 -3.60
C PHE A 79 3.90 -1.04 -4.56
N PHE A 80 3.85 -1.36 -5.85
CA PHE A 80 4.65 -0.69 -6.87
C PHE A 80 4.31 0.80 -6.94
N ALA A 81 3.02 1.16 -7.02
CA ALA A 81 2.57 2.55 -7.11
C ALA A 81 2.93 3.35 -5.85
N ASN A 82 2.75 2.80 -4.65
CA ASN A 82 2.87 3.55 -3.40
C ASN A 82 4.28 3.50 -2.77
N VAL A 83 5.14 2.60 -3.19
CA VAL A 83 6.50 2.47 -2.65
C VAL A 83 7.56 2.71 -3.71
N ILE A 84 7.52 1.94 -4.80
CA ILE A 84 8.58 1.96 -5.81
C ILE A 84 8.50 3.21 -6.68
N ALA A 85 7.30 3.56 -7.19
CA ALA A 85 7.14 4.69 -8.08
C ALA A 85 7.57 6.02 -7.45
N TYR A 86 7.33 6.21 -6.14
CA TYR A 86 7.78 7.39 -5.40
C TYR A 86 9.31 7.47 -5.22
N SER A 87 10.03 6.37 -5.44
CA SER A 87 11.51 6.37 -5.39
C SER A 87 12.16 6.93 -6.65
N PHE A 88 11.44 6.98 -7.77
CA PHE A 88 11.98 7.44 -9.05
C PHE A 88 12.34 8.93 -9.05
N PHE A 89 11.53 9.77 -8.38
CA PHE A 89 11.78 11.20 -8.33
C PHE A 89 12.44 11.58 -7.00
N LYS A 90 13.52 12.39 -7.07
CA LYS A 90 14.25 12.86 -5.90
C LYS A 90 13.36 13.61 -4.91
N GLU A 91 12.40 14.38 -5.42
CA GLU A 91 11.49 15.21 -4.62
C GLU A 91 10.46 14.39 -3.81
N THR A 92 10.08 13.22 -4.30
CA THR A 92 9.09 12.34 -3.66
C THR A 92 9.70 11.13 -2.95
N ARG A 93 11.03 10.97 -3.03
CA ARG A 93 11.76 9.87 -2.38
C ARG A 93 11.57 9.84 -0.86
N VAL A 94 11.26 10.98 -0.26
CA VAL A 94 10.94 11.07 1.16
C VAL A 94 9.70 10.24 1.49
N LEU A 95 8.67 10.28 0.62
CA LEU A 95 7.43 9.50 0.79
C LEU A 95 7.67 8.00 0.73
N SER A 96 8.52 7.53 -0.20
CA SER A 96 8.86 6.10 -0.27
C SER A 96 9.56 5.62 1.01
N LYS A 97 10.45 6.45 1.59
CA LYS A 97 11.10 6.14 2.87
C LYS A 97 10.08 6.07 4.02
N PHE A 98 9.11 6.99 4.05
CA PHE A 98 8.02 6.94 5.04
C PHE A 98 7.15 5.70 4.86
N ALA A 99 6.80 5.34 3.62
CA ALA A 99 6.02 4.15 3.32
C ALA A 99 6.73 2.87 3.81
N VAL A 100 8.01 2.70 3.49
CA VAL A 100 8.80 1.56 3.96
C VAL A 100 8.89 1.51 5.48
N LYS A 101 9.13 2.66 6.14
CA LYS A 101 9.18 2.73 7.61
C LYS A 101 7.83 2.41 8.26
N SER A 102 6.72 2.83 7.63
CA SER A 102 5.37 2.52 8.11
C SER A 102 5.04 1.03 7.98
N ILE A 103 5.44 0.40 6.87
CA ILE A 103 5.28 -1.05 6.65
C ILE A 103 6.07 -1.84 7.71
N LEU A 104 7.28 -1.40 8.05
CA LEU A 104 8.11 -2.04 9.07
C LEU A 104 7.70 -1.71 10.51
N PHE A 105 6.63 -0.96 10.72
CA PHE A 105 6.16 -0.54 12.05
C PHE A 105 7.22 0.18 12.93
N ILE A 106 8.27 0.72 12.31
CA ILE A 106 9.39 1.31 13.05
C ILE A 106 8.99 2.66 13.67
N GLU A 107 8.25 3.49 12.95
CA GLU A 107 7.86 4.83 13.42
C GLU A 107 6.83 4.80 14.58
N PRO A 108 5.71 4.06 14.48
CA PRO A 108 4.75 4.00 15.59
C PRO A 108 5.36 3.41 16.87
N LEU A 109 6.24 2.41 16.74
CA LEU A 109 6.95 1.85 17.91
C LEU A 109 7.91 2.86 18.57
N LYS A 110 8.60 3.68 17.77
CA LYS A 110 9.46 4.76 18.31
C LYS A 110 8.63 5.83 19.00
N PHE A 111 7.50 6.21 18.44
CA PHE A 111 6.61 7.21 19.02
C PHE A 111 6.06 6.75 20.37
N VAL A 112 5.56 5.52 20.45
CA VAL A 112 5.08 4.91 21.70
C VAL A 112 6.21 4.82 22.74
N LYS A 113 7.41 4.36 22.33
CA LYS A 113 8.57 4.25 23.22
C LYS A 113 9.02 5.62 23.77
N ASN A 114 8.98 6.68 22.96
CA ASN A 114 9.34 8.02 23.41
C ASN A 114 8.29 8.62 24.34
N ARG A 115 7.00 8.33 24.13
CA ARG A 115 5.93 8.75 25.04
C ARG A 115 6.05 8.06 26.41
N ILE A 116 6.33 6.76 26.42
CA ILE A 116 6.53 6.00 27.66
C ILE A 116 7.77 6.53 28.42
N LYS A 117 8.85 6.86 27.72
CA LYS A 117 10.03 7.48 28.36
C LYS A 117 9.72 8.87 28.93
N GLY A 118 8.92 9.67 28.24
CA GLY A 118 8.51 11.00 28.70
C GLY A 118 7.68 10.95 29.99
N VAL A 119 6.80 9.97 30.11
CA VAL A 119 6.02 9.75 31.34
C VAL A 119 6.89 9.30 32.51
N LYS A 120 7.88 8.41 32.28
CA LYS A 120 8.80 7.96 33.33
C LYS A 120 9.75 9.01 33.87
N ASN A 121 9.99 10.08 33.12
CA ASN A 121 10.87 11.19 33.53
C ASN A 121 10.07 12.35 34.17
N ALA A 122 8.75 12.22 34.26
CA ALA A 122 7.85 13.23 34.86
C ALA A 122 7.35 12.82 36.27
N GLU A 123 7.71 11.60 36.73
CA GLU A 123 7.59 11.12 38.12
C GLU A 123 8.92 11.29 38.86
#